data_dbc66bc61970c2b35b8fc14d96e5c6cf
#
_entry.id   dbc66bc61970c2b35b8fc14d96e5c6cf
#
_cell.length_a   1.000
_cell.length_b   1.000
_cell.length_c   1.000
_cell.angle_alpha   90.00
_cell.angle_beta   90.00
_cell.angle_gamma   90.00
#
_symmetry.space_group_name_H-M   'P 1'
#
loop_
_entity.id
_entity.type
_entity.pdbx_description
1 polymer ?
#
loop_
_entity_poly.entity_id
_entity_poly.type
_entity_poly.pdbx_seq_one_letter_code
_entity_poly.pdbx_strand_id
1 'polypeptide(L)'
;MKTLVADIGGTNSRLAVAITSRKDSKIELENVLKFKNSDFKNFEEIITKYLSTKDGLEINRMCVAAAGIVSNTSVEMSNLNWKITVSSLQTTANVEKVFIINDLQAQGYALDFINPKELEKLIDGSHSTSESDTKLVCGMGTGFNVAIAYKTAFGTFVPASEYGHARITIANEGQNSIIKHLEKKSPFVSYENILAGLGLNRLDQFLNQRNDRSPADILAAAEAGDLQAKEVGNQLAGFAGQAFGDFALMNMALGGVY
;
A
#
# COMPACT_ATOMS: atom_id res chain seq x y z
N MET A 1 -5.23 11.54 23.74
CA MET A 1 -6.41 10.84 23.23
C MET A 1 -5.95 9.44 22.82
N LYS A 2 -6.72 8.40 23.17
CA LYS A 2 -6.39 7.00 22.82
C LYS A 2 -7.28 6.53 21.68
N THR A 3 -6.68 5.95 20.67
CA THR A 3 -7.36 5.40 19.48
C THR A 3 -6.88 3.97 19.25
N LEU A 4 -7.78 3.01 19.12
CA LEU A 4 -7.41 1.67 18.65
C LEU A 4 -7.07 1.77 17.16
N VAL A 5 -5.88 1.36 16.79
CA VAL A 5 -5.46 1.34 15.38
C VAL A 5 -5.18 -0.09 14.94
N ALA A 6 -5.49 -0.37 13.68
CA ALA A 6 -5.25 -1.68 13.09
C ALA A 6 -4.71 -1.53 11.67
N ASP A 7 -3.77 -2.41 11.33
CA ASP A 7 -3.26 -2.65 9.97
C ASP A 7 -3.59 -4.10 9.59
N ILE A 8 -4.45 -4.28 8.57
CA ILE A 8 -4.95 -5.58 8.14
C ILE A 8 -4.40 -5.89 6.75
N GLY A 9 -3.38 -6.72 6.70
CA GLY A 9 -2.88 -7.30 5.46
C GLY A 9 -3.54 -8.64 5.13
N GLY A 10 -3.14 -9.27 4.03
CA GLY A 10 -3.68 -10.57 3.61
C GLY A 10 -3.37 -11.73 4.56
N THR A 11 -2.24 -11.71 5.26
CA THR A 11 -1.75 -12.82 6.10
C THR A 11 -1.81 -12.50 7.59
N ASN A 12 -1.55 -11.25 7.95
CA ASN A 12 -1.44 -10.82 9.34
C ASN A 12 -2.22 -9.54 9.57
N SER A 13 -2.71 -9.39 10.78
CA SER A 13 -3.25 -8.13 11.32
C SER A 13 -2.40 -7.65 12.48
N ARG A 14 -2.15 -6.35 12.56
CA ARG A 14 -1.47 -5.69 13.67
C ARG A 14 -2.42 -4.72 14.34
N LEU A 15 -2.50 -4.77 15.66
CA LEU A 15 -3.30 -3.84 16.44
C LEU A 15 -2.42 -3.14 17.46
N ALA A 16 -2.74 -1.89 17.73
CA ALA A 16 -2.06 -1.08 18.74
C ALA A 16 -3.01 -0.01 19.28
N VAL A 17 -2.62 0.61 20.39
CA VAL A 17 -3.24 1.83 20.88
C VAL A 17 -2.36 3.01 20.49
N ALA A 18 -2.88 3.89 19.66
CA ALA A 18 -2.23 5.15 19.33
C ALA A 18 -2.62 6.21 20.37
N ILE A 19 -1.60 6.81 21.00
CA ILE A 19 -1.75 7.93 21.92
C ILE A 19 -1.33 9.20 21.20
N THR A 20 -2.26 10.15 21.09
CA THR A 20 -1.98 11.45 20.49
C THR A 20 -2.02 12.53 21.57
N SER A 21 -0.95 13.30 21.65
CA SER A 21 -0.89 14.54 22.46
C SER A 21 -1.37 15.73 21.62
N ARG A 22 -2.16 16.60 22.22
CA ARG A 22 -2.55 17.87 21.57
C ARG A 22 -1.41 18.87 21.51
N LYS A 23 -0.36 18.70 22.34
CA LYS A 23 0.73 19.67 22.49
C LYS A 23 1.87 19.45 21.51
N ASP A 24 2.17 18.21 21.15
CA ASP A 24 3.47 17.89 20.55
C ASP A 24 3.35 17.25 19.16
N SER A 25 2.14 17.08 18.63
CA SER A 25 1.87 16.36 17.36
C SER A 25 2.52 14.96 17.27
N LYS A 26 3.00 14.44 18.41
CA LYS A 26 3.60 13.10 18.48
C LYS A 26 2.52 12.04 18.59
N ILE A 27 2.75 10.96 17.88
CA ILE A 27 1.96 9.72 17.97
C ILE A 27 2.85 8.66 18.61
N GLU A 28 2.40 8.12 19.73
CA GLU A 28 3.06 7.00 20.40
C GLU A 28 2.18 5.77 20.24
N LEU A 29 2.80 4.62 19.93
CA LEU A 29 2.10 3.35 19.83
C LEU A 29 2.40 2.50 21.07
N GLU A 30 1.34 2.08 21.74
CA GLU A 30 1.42 1.15 22.86
C GLU A 30 0.74 -0.17 22.51
N ASN A 31 1.16 -1.21 23.20
CA ASN A 31 0.52 -2.51 23.13
C ASN A 31 0.42 -3.08 21.71
N VAL A 32 1.47 -2.95 20.91
CA VAL A 32 1.49 -3.50 19.55
C VAL A 32 1.47 -5.02 19.60
N LEU A 33 0.42 -5.62 19.03
CA LEU A 33 0.29 -7.07 18.89
C LEU A 33 0.06 -7.45 17.43
N LYS A 34 0.63 -8.59 17.03
CA LYS A 34 0.48 -9.17 15.69
C LYS A 34 -0.31 -10.48 15.80
N PHE A 35 -1.28 -10.64 14.91
CA PHE A 35 -2.12 -11.82 14.81
C PHE A 35 -1.99 -12.42 13.41
N LYS A 36 -1.97 -13.75 13.33
CA LYS A 36 -2.04 -14.45 12.05
C LYS A 36 -3.51 -14.63 11.67
N ASN A 37 -3.92 -14.09 10.53
CA ASN A 37 -5.32 -14.04 10.13
C ASN A 37 -5.97 -15.42 10.01
N SER A 38 -5.20 -16.44 9.58
CA SER A 38 -5.69 -17.82 9.46
C SER A 38 -6.15 -18.47 10.76
N ASP A 39 -5.79 -17.90 11.92
CA ASP A 39 -6.14 -18.41 13.23
C ASP A 39 -7.52 -17.89 13.72
N PHE A 40 -8.16 -17.04 12.93
CA PHE A 40 -9.42 -16.35 13.25
C PHE A 40 -10.41 -16.44 12.07
N LYS A 41 -11.71 -16.46 12.39
CA LYS A 41 -12.77 -16.52 11.37
C LYS A 41 -13.02 -15.17 10.72
N ASN A 42 -12.87 -14.09 11.48
CA ASN A 42 -13.11 -12.71 11.06
C ASN A 42 -12.26 -11.74 11.90
N PHE A 43 -12.28 -10.49 11.53
CA PHE A 43 -11.49 -9.46 12.21
C PHE A 43 -12.06 -9.12 13.60
N GLU A 44 -13.34 -9.26 13.83
CA GLU A 44 -14.00 -9.03 15.11
C GLU A 44 -13.47 -9.97 16.22
N GLU A 45 -13.15 -11.22 15.87
CA GLU A 45 -12.50 -12.15 16.81
C GLU A 45 -11.10 -11.67 17.22
N ILE A 46 -10.34 -11.07 16.29
CA ILE A 46 -9.03 -10.48 16.60
C ILE A 46 -9.18 -9.29 17.55
N ILE A 47 -10.15 -8.39 17.31
CA ILE A 47 -10.42 -7.26 18.20
C ILE A 47 -10.78 -7.77 19.61
N THR A 48 -11.69 -8.73 19.70
CA THR A 48 -12.12 -9.32 20.97
C THR A 48 -10.93 -9.91 21.71
N LYS A 49 -10.08 -10.67 21.02
CA LYS A 49 -8.85 -11.22 21.56
C LYS A 49 -7.88 -10.14 22.03
N TYR A 50 -7.68 -9.09 21.25
CA TYR A 50 -6.81 -7.97 21.60
C TYR A 50 -7.29 -7.28 22.87
N LEU A 51 -8.58 -6.92 22.93
CA LEU A 51 -9.17 -6.21 24.05
C LEU A 51 -9.17 -7.05 25.34
N SER A 52 -9.35 -8.38 25.24
CA SER A 52 -9.30 -9.28 26.41
C SER A 52 -7.92 -9.34 27.09
N THR A 53 -6.88 -8.88 26.43
CA THR A 53 -5.52 -8.79 27.02
C THR A 53 -5.25 -7.47 27.73
N LYS A 54 -6.24 -6.55 27.77
CA LYS A 54 -6.06 -5.15 28.20
C LYS A 54 -7.16 -4.71 29.15
N ASP A 55 -6.98 -5.05 30.42
CA ASP A 55 -7.92 -4.59 31.47
C ASP A 55 -7.91 -3.05 31.59
N GLY A 56 -9.10 -2.46 31.65
CA GLY A 56 -9.27 -1.02 31.85
C GLY A 56 -8.84 -0.12 30.67
N LEU A 57 -8.69 -0.67 29.47
CA LEU A 57 -8.37 0.14 28.30
C LEU A 57 -9.58 0.96 27.86
N GLU A 58 -9.53 2.27 28.11
CA GLU A 58 -10.53 3.24 27.63
C GLU A 58 -10.14 3.74 26.23
N ILE A 59 -10.88 3.33 25.22
CA ILE A 59 -10.80 3.82 23.84
C ILE A 59 -12.19 4.31 23.42
N ASN A 60 -12.26 5.37 22.64
CA ASN A 60 -13.51 5.90 22.11
C ASN A 60 -13.50 6.00 20.56
N ARG A 61 -12.41 5.66 19.94
CA ARG A 61 -12.23 5.70 18.47
C ARG A 61 -11.43 4.52 17.99
N MET A 62 -11.68 4.15 16.74
CA MET A 62 -10.89 3.14 16.05
C MET A 62 -10.56 3.63 14.63
N CYS A 63 -9.36 3.31 14.15
CA CYS A 63 -8.95 3.51 12.77
C CYS A 63 -8.35 2.22 12.23
N VAL A 64 -8.87 1.76 11.11
CA VAL A 64 -8.45 0.52 10.44
C VAL A 64 -7.90 0.85 9.07
N ALA A 65 -6.65 0.46 8.82
CA ALA A 65 -6.06 0.40 7.49
C ALA A 65 -6.19 -1.04 6.98
N ALA A 66 -6.71 -1.23 5.78
CA ALA A 66 -6.96 -2.57 5.25
C ALA A 66 -6.62 -2.67 3.76
N ALA A 67 -5.95 -3.78 3.39
CA ALA A 67 -5.63 -4.12 2.02
C ALA A 67 -6.89 -4.64 1.29
N GLY A 68 -7.69 -3.74 0.74
CA GLY A 68 -8.95 -4.06 0.07
C GLY A 68 -9.67 -2.85 -0.48
N ILE A 69 -10.84 -3.11 -1.09
CA ILE A 69 -11.70 -2.06 -1.64
C ILE A 69 -12.50 -1.43 -0.50
N VAL A 70 -12.19 -0.18 -0.21
CA VAL A 70 -12.79 0.58 0.89
C VAL A 70 -13.94 1.44 0.39
N SER A 71 -15.07 1.34 1.06
CA SER A 71 -16.21 2.26 0.97
C SER A 71 -16.35 3.08 2.25
N ASN A 72 -17.27 4.04 2.27
CA ASN A 72 -17.51 4.86 3.46
C ASN A 72 -17.92 4.05 4.71
N THR A 73 -18.44 2.85 4.55
CA THR A 73 -19.03 2.05 5.63
C THR A 73 -18.43 0.67 5.79
N SER A 74 -17.58 0.24 4.85
CA SER A 74 -17.04 -1.12 4.87
C SER A 74 -15.78 -1.27 4.02
N VAL A 75 -15.05 -2.36 4.26
CA VAL A 75 -14.01 -2.86 3.38
C VAL A 75 -14.24 -4.34 3.06
N GLU A 76 -14.05 -4.69 1.80
CA GLU A 76 -13.95 -6.07 1.34
C GLU A 76 -12.47 -6.37 1.08
N MET A 77 -11.94 -7.34 1.83
CA MET A 77 -10.52 -7.68 1.74
C MET A 77 -10.21 -8.42 0.43
N SER A 78 -9.15 -8.02 -0.26
CA SER A 78 -8.78 -8.64 -1.54
C SER A 78 -8.29 -10.09 -1.41
N ASN A 79 -7.65 -10.43 -0.29
CA ASN A 79 -6.98 -11.72 -0.08
C ASN A 79 -7.55 -12.54 1.07
N LEU A 80 -8.66 -12.11 1.65
CA LEU A 80 -9.37 -12.78 2.75
C LEU A 80 -10.87 -12.71 2.46
N ASN A 81 -11.60 -13.74 2.80
CA ASN A 81 -13.07 -13.71 2.70
C ASN A 81 -13.69 -12.96 3.89
N TRP A 82 -13.17 -11.77 4.18
CA TRP A 82 -13.65 -10.90 5.25
C TRP A 82 -14.32 -9.65 4.68
N LYS A 83 -15.50 -9.39 5.18
CA LYS A 83 -16.19 -8.12 5.01
C LYS A 83 -16.26 -7.44 6.36
N ILE A 84 -15.59 -6.31 6.50
CA ILE A 84 -15.48 -5.55 7.74
C ILE A 84 -16.35 -4.30 7.58
N THR A 85 -17.20 -4.02 8.55
CA THR A 85 -18.11 -2.86 8.50
C THR A 85 -17.88 -1.91 9.68
N VAL A 86 -18.14 -0.63 9.48
CA VAL A 86 -18.08 0.38 10.55
C VAL A 86 -18.95 -0.04 11.72
N SER A 87 -20.19 -0.51 11.48
CA SER A 87 -21.13 -0.91 12.53
C SER A 87 -20.67 -2.12 13.33
N SER A 88 -20.10 -3.15 12.68
CA SER A 88 -19.56 -4.32 13.39
C SER A 88 -18.39 -3.93 14.29
N LEU A 89 -17.48 -3.06 13.78
CA LEU A 89 -16.34 -2.57 14.55
C LEU A 89 -16.75 -1.69 15.74
N GLN A 90 -17.74 -0.80 15.56
CA GLN A 90 -18.28 0.01 16.65
C GLN A 90 -18.81 -0.87 17.78
N THR A 91 -19.59 -1.89 17.43
CA THR A 91 -20.17 -2.83 18.41
C THR A 91 -19.08 -3.66 19.09
N THR A 92 -18.15 -4.25 18.32
CA THR A 92 -17.14 -5.16 18.86
C THR A 92 -16.11 -4.45 19.74
N ALA A 93 -15.67 -3.26 19.32
CA ALA A 93 -14.69 -2.48 20.08
C ALA A 93 -15.32 -1.57 21.13
N ASN A 94 -16.65 -1.45 21.17
CA ASN A 94 -17.42 -0.53 22.02
C ASN A 94 -16.91 0.92 21.89
N VAL A 95 -16.85 1.43 20.65
CA VAL A 95 -16.35 2.77 20.33
C VAL A 95 -17.38 3.59 19.56
N GLU A 96 -17.37 4.90 19.76
CA GLU A 96 -18.31 5.81 19.08
C GLU A 96 -17.97 6.04 17.61
N LYS A 97 -16.67 6.13 17.29
CA LYS A 97 -16.20 6.52 15.97
C LYS A 97 -15.23 5.50 15.40
N VAL A 98 -15.52 5.04 14.19
CA VAL A 98 -14.67 4.13 13.43
C VAL A 98 -14.38 4.76 12.06
N PHE A 99 -13.12 4.69 11.65
CA PHE A 99 -12.65 5.05 10.33
C PHE A 99 -12.02 3.83 9.68
N ILE A 100 -12.38 3.59 8.43
CA ILE A 100 -11.76 2.55 7.60
C ILE A 100 -11.10 3.26 6.42
N ILE A 101 -9.83 3.00 6.19
CA ILE A 101 -9.06 3.54 5.07
C ILE A 101 -8.31 2.40 4.38
N ASN A 102 -7.91 2.62 3.13
CA ASN A 102 -7.01 1.69 2.45
C ASN A 102 -5.61 1.75 3.09
N ASP A 103 -4.85 0.64 3.02
CA ASP A 103 -3.50 0.54 3.58
C ASP A 103 -2.53 1.57 2.99
N LEU A 104 -2.61 1.82 1.67
CA LEU A 104 -1.77 2.82 1.03
C LEU A 104 -2.18 4.26 1.37
N GLN A 105 -3.49 4.52 1.60
CA GLN A 105 -3.94 5.79 2.16
C GLN A 105 -3.31 6.04 3.54
N ALA A 106 -3.23 4.99 4.39
CA ALA A 106 -2.58 5.10 5.70
C ALA A 106 -1.10 5.47 5.57
N GLN A 107 -0.39 4.89 4.59
CA GLN A 107 1.00 5.26 4.30
C GLN A 107 1.11 6.73 3.85
N GLY A 108 0.20 7.20 3.00
CA GLY A 108 0.13 8.61 2.60
C GLY A 108 -0.01 9.56 3.79
N TYR A 109 -0.89 9.24 4.74
CA TYR A 109 -1.02 10.00 5.99
C TYR A 109 0.22 9.91 6.88
N ALA A 110 0.93 8.79 6.86
CA ALA A 110 2.11 8.56 7.68
C ALA A 110 3.34 9.36 7.23
N LEU A 111 3.42 9.81 5.97
CA LEU A 111 4.59 10.51 5.44
C LEU A 111 5.06 11.72 6.26
N ASP A 112 4.13 12.40 6.94
CA ASP A 112 4.46 13.55 7.79
C ASP A 112 5.10 13.17 9.13
N PHE A 113 5.06 11.89 9.48
CA PHE A 113 5.55 11.36 10.76
C PHE A 113 6.76 10.42 10.59
N ILE A 114 7.15 10.11 9.34
CA ILE A 114 8.33 9.29 9.08
C ILE A 114 9.59 10.09 9.36
N ASN A 115 10.49 9.50 10.14
CA ASN A 115 11.81 10.09 10.35
C ASN A 115 12.59 10.08 9.02
N PRO A 116 13.07 11.24 8.52
CA PRO A 116 13.84 11.29 7.27
C PRO A 116 15.06 10.35 7.23
N LYS A 117 15.60 9.97 8.39
CA LYS A 117 16.73 9.02 8.50
C LYS A 117 16.34 7.57 8.20
N GLU A 118 15.05 7.27 8.20
CA GLU A 118 14.50 5.95 7.84
C GLU A 118 14.19 5.83 6.35
N LEU A 119 14.38 6.92 5.60
CA LEU A 119 14.17 6.97 4.16
C LEU A 119 15.51 6.84 3.43
N GLU A 120 15.55 5.96 2.45
CA GLU A 120 16.65 5.88 1.48
C GLU A 120 16.31 6.73 0.25
N LYS A 121 17.19 7.68 -0.08
CA LYS A 121 16.99 8.54 -1.23
C LYS A 121 17.62 7.88 -2.46
N LEU A 122 16.77 7.49 -3.41
CA LEU A 122 17.21 6.83 -4.64
C LEU A 122 17.60 7.83 -5.75
N ILE A 123 16.83 8.94 -5.87
CA ILE A 123 17.03 9.95 -6.92
C ILE A 123 16.90 11.33 -6.30
N ASP A 124 17.81 12.24 -6.65
CA ASP A 124 17.72 13.64 -6.29
C ASP A 124 16.71 14.36 -7.16
N GLY A 125 15.79 15.09 -6.53
CA GLY A 125 14.90 16.01 -7.23
C GLY A 125 15.64 17.27 -7.68
N SER A 126 15.20 17.85 -8.80
CA SER A 126 15.75 19.10 -9.34
C SER A 126 15.26 20.37 -8.61
N HIS A 127 14.26 20.27 -7.75
CA HIS A 127 13.68 21.38 -7.01
C HIS A 127 13.82 21.20 -5.50
N SER A 128 13.91 22.33 -4.78
CA SER A 128 13.76 22.33 -3.33
C SER A 128 12.30 22.02 -2.99
N THR A 129 12.08 20.96 -2.22
CA THR A 129 10.74 20.58 -1.77
C THR A 129 10.25 21.54 -0.68
N SER A 130 8.95 21.84 -0.68
CA SER A 130 8.25 22.57 0.36
C SER A 130 7.41 21.60 1.19
N GLU A 131 7.18 21.91 2.47
CA GLU A 131 6.27 21.13 3.33
C GLU A 131 4.82 21.12 2.80
N SER A 132 4.46 22.12 1.99
CA SER A 132 3.13 22.23 1.37
C SER A 132 3.00 21.44 0.07
N ASP A 133 4.07 20.87 -0.45
CA ASP A 133 4.05 20.16 -1.72
C ASP A 133 3.32 18.82 -1.62
N THR A 134 2.59 18.48 -2.68
CA THR A 134 1.93 17.18 -2.82
C THR A 134 2.98 16.07 -2.86
N LYS A 135 2.73 14.99 -2.14
CA LYS A 135 3.57 13.79 -2.09
C LYS A 135 2.82 12.61 -2.71
N LEU A 136 3.57 11.72 -3.34
CA LEU A 136 3.05 10.48 -3.93
C LEU A 136 3.61 9.28 -3.19
N VAL A 137 2.76 8.31 -2.85
CA VAL A 137 3.18 7.01 -2.30
C VAL A 137 2.85 5.94 -3.32
N CYS A 138 3.85 5.17 -3.74
CA CYS A 138 3.70 4.07 -4.69
C CYS A 138 3.95 2.74 -3.96
N GLY A 139 2.92 1.94 -3.81
CA GLY A 139 3.01 0.62 -3.20
C GLY A 139 3.22 -0.47 -4.25
N MET A 140 4.41 -1.09 -4.30
CA MET A 140 4.69 -2.26 -5.11
C MET A 140 4.87 -3.49 -4.22
N GLY A 141 3.95 -4.44 -4.30
CA GLY A 141 3.97 -5.65 -3.48
C GLY A 141 3.16 -6.77 -4.11
N THR A 142 2.28 -7.41 -3.34
CA THR A 142 1.31 -8.38 -3.87
C THR A 142 0.41 -7.76 -4.94
N GLY A 143 -0.03 -6.51 -4.71
CA GLY A 143 -0.70 -5.62 -5.65
C GLY A 143 0.17 -4.41 -5.99
N PHE A 144 -0.38 -3.51 -6.80
CA PHE A 144 0.18 -2.20 -7.08
C PHE A 144 -0.90 -1.14 -6.94
N ASN A 145 -0.61 -0.09 -6.18
CA ASN A 145 -1.47 1.09 -6.13
C ASN A 145 -0.66 2.36 -5.80
N VAL A 146 -1.31 3.52 -5.88
CA VAL A 146 -0.72 4.83 -5.62
C VAL A 146 -1.65 5.62 -4.72
N ALA A 147 -1.11 6.27 -3.70
CA ALA A 147 -1.83 7.24 -2.87
C ALA A 147 -1.21 8.63 -3.00
N ILE A 148 -2.05 9.65 -2.97
CA ILE A 148 -1.62 11.03 -3.13
C ILE A 148 -1.93 11.79 -1.83
N ALA A 149 -0.89 12.34 -1.22
CA ALA A 149 -0.99 13.12 0.01
C ALA A 149 -0.96 14.61 -0.32
N TYR A 150 -2.13 15.24 -0.27
CA TYR A 150 -2.29 16.69 -0.45
C TYR A 150 -2.15 17.42 0.89
N LYS A 151 -1.34 18.46 0.94
CA LYS A 151 -1.30 19.39 2.06
C LYS A 151 -2.42 20.41 1.94
N THR A 152 -3.19 20.58 2.98
CA THR A 152 -4.29 21.53 3.07
C THR A 152 -4.14 22.39 4.34
N ALA A 153 -4.90 23.48 4.43
CA ALA A 153 -4.95 24.29 5.65
C ALA A 153 -5.46 23.52 6.88
N PHE A 154 -6.12 22.38 6.67
CA PHE A 154 -6.68 21.53 7.74
C PHE A 154 -5.83 20.28 8.02
N GLY A 155 -4.67 20.14 7.40
CA GLY A 155 -3.78 18.99 7.50
C GLY A 155 -3.65 18.22 6.18
N THR A 156 -3.05 17.06 6.25
CA THR A 156 -2.87 16.17 5.09
C THR A 156 -4.20 15.49 4.73
N PHE A 157 -4.53 15.47 3.46
CA PHE A 157 -5.68 14.77 2.91
C PHE A 157 -5.20 13.74 1.88
N VAL A 158 -5.62 12.49 2.06
CA VAL A 158 -5.28 11.37 1.15
C VAL A 158 -6.59 10.76 0.66
N PRO A 159 -7.04 11.06 -0.57
CA PRO A 159 -8.23 10.44 -1.14
C PRO A 159 -8.01 8.95 -1.42
N ALA A 160 -9.09 8.18 -1.45
CA ALA A 160 -9.05 6.82 -1.95
C ALA A 160 -8.73 6.82 -3.45
N SER A 161 -7.93 5.86 -3.90
CA SER A 161 -7.51 5.73 -5.29
C SER A 161 -7.24 4.28 -5.66
N GLU A 162 -7.40 3.96 -6.94
CA GLU A 162 -7.13 2.64 -7.53
C GLU A 162 -6.36 2.79 -8.85
N TYR A 163 -5.23 3.49 -8.79
CA TYR A 163 -4.37 3.73 -9.95
C TYR A 163 -3.83 2.44 -10.56
N GLY A 164 -3.62 1.41 -9.74
CA GLY A 164 -3.13 0.10 -10.19
C GLY A 164 -4.02 -0.54 -11.24
N HIS A 165 -5.32 -0.28 -11.18
CA HIS A 165 -6.29 -0.83 -12.12
C HIS A 165 -6.48 0.01 -13.40
N ALA A 166 -5.82 1.16 -13.52
CA ALA A 166 -5.82 1.91 -14.76
C ALA A 166 -4.99 1.18 -15.83
N ARG A 167 -5.32 1.43 -17.11
CA ARG A 167 -4.57 0.88 -18.24
C ARG A 167 -3.14 1.41 -18.21
N ILE A 168 -2.16 0.52 -18.37
CA ILE A 168 -0.74 0.88 -18.38
C ILE A 168 -0.38 1.72 -19.61
N THR A 169 0.46 2.74 -19.45
CA THR A 169 1.03 3.51 -20.53
C THR A 169 2.26 2.81 -21.10
N ILE A 170 2.59 3.11 -22.36
CA ILE A 170 3.65 2.48 -23.15
C ILE A 170 4.59 3.57 -23.63
N ALA A 171 5.89 3.47 -23.36
CA ALA A 171 6.90 4.44 -23.75
C ALA A 171 7.64 4.06 -25.04
N ASN A 172 7.73 2.76 -25.36
CA ASN A 172 8.54 2.28 -26.47
C ASN A 172 8.01 0.97 -27.06
N GLU A 173 8.56 0.55 -28.21
CA GLU A 173 8.14 -0.65 -28.93
C GLU A 173 8.43 -1.96 -28.17
N GLY A 174 9.46 -1.99 -27.29
CA GLY A 174 9.73 -3.16 -26.43
C GLY A 174 8.58 -3.38 -25.44
N GLN A 175 8.18 -2.32 -24.73
CA GLN A 175 7.03 -2.34 -23.84
C GLN A 175 5.72 -2.67 -24.60
N ASN A 176 5.54 -2.08 -25.78
CA ASN A 176 4.37 -2.36 -26.64
C ASN A 176 4.27 -3.87 -26.98
N SER A 177 5.39 -4.49 -27.31
CA SER A 177 5.43 -5.93 -27.60
C SER A 177 5.05 -6.79 -26.41
N ILE A 178 5.50 -6.42 -25.20
CA ILE A 178 5.12 -7.08 -23.94
C ILE A 178 3.61 -6.95 -23.70
N ILE A 179 3.07 -5.73 -23.81
CA ILE A 179 1.65 -5.47 -23.59
C ILE A 179 0.78 -6.22 -24.60
N LYS A 180 1.11 -6.19 -25.90
CA LYS A 180 0.41 -6.97 -26.93
C LYS A 180 0.44 -8.47 -26.66
N HIS A 181 1.52 -9.00 -26.09
CA HIS A 181 1.58 -10.40 -25.68
C HIS A 181 0.60 -10.71 -24.54
N LEU A 182 0.53 -9.84 -23.54
CA LEU A 182 -0.37 -10.01 -22.40
C LEU A 182 -1.85 -9.82 -22.78
N GLU A 183 -2.15 -8.92 -23.71
CA GLU A 183 -3.51 -8.67 -24.23
C GLU A 183 -4.09 -9.88 -24.98
N LYS A 184 -3.27 -10.85 -25.40
CA LYS A 184 -3.78 -12.14 -25.91
C LYS A 184 -4.55 -12.95 -24.86
N LYS A 185 -4.29 -12.70 -23.57
CA LYS A 185 -4.91 -13.41 -22.43
C LYS A 185 -5.89 -12.54 -21.64
N SER A 186 -5.90 -11.23 -21.87
CA SER A 186 -6.71 -10.27 -21.12
C SER A 186 -7.18 -9.15 -22.05
N PRO A 187 -8.43 -8.64 -21.94
CA PRO A 187 -8.93 -7.58 -22.81
C PRO A 187 -8.18 -6.26 -22.63
N PHE A 188 -7.50 -6.07 -21.50
CA PHE A 188 -6.61 -4.94 -21.28
C PHE A 188 -5.56 -5.26 -20.22
N VAL A 189 -4.44 -4.52 -20.24
CA VAL A 189 -3.36 -4.67 -19.26
C VAL A 189 -3.30 -3.42 -18.39
N SER A 190 -3.43 -3.60 -17.07
CA SER A 190 -3.34 -2.54 -16.08
C SER A 190 -1.90 -2.39 -15.55
N TYR A 191 -1.64 -1.29 -14.82
CA TYR A 191 -0.38 -1.12 -14.11
C TYR A 191 -0.10 -2.28 -13.15
N GLU A 192 -1.11 -2.75 -12.41
CA GLU A 192 -0.98 -3.87 -11.49
C GLU A 192 -0.55 -5.17 -12.20
N ASN A 193 -0.97 -5.39 -13.43
CA ASN A 193 -0.57 -6.57 -14.19
C ASN A 193 0.94 -6.66 -14.42
N ILE A 194 1.65 -5.52 -14.38
CA ILE A 194 3.10 -5.44 -14.57
C ILE A 194 3.83 -5.12 -13.26
N LEU A 195 3.31 -4.17 -12.47
CA LEU A 195 4.02 -3.62 -11.31
C LEU A 195 3.75 -4.36 -10.00
N ALA A 196 2.84 -5.33 -9.98
CA ALA A 196 2.63 -6.22 -8.84
C ALA A 196 3.54 -7.46 -8.90
N GLY A 197 3.60 -8.24 -7.82
CA GLY A 197 4.49 -9.40 -7.69
C GLY A 197 4.45 -10.37 -8.87
N LEU A 198 3.27 -10.69 -9.40
CA LEU A 198 3.11 -11.54 -10.59
C LEU A 198 3.61 -10.90 -11.90
N GLY A 199 3.90 -9.61 -11.91
CA GLY A 199 4.44 -8.92 -13.09
C GLY A 199 5.82 -9.45 -13.47
N LEU A 200 6.69 -9.70 -12.49
CA LEU A 200 8.01 -10.31 -12.75
C LEU A 200 7.88 -11.67 -13.48
N ASN A 201 6.94 -12.51 -13.07
CA ASN A 201 6.70 -13.79 -13.75
C ASN A 201 6.20 -13.59 -15.19
N ARG A 202 5.33 -12.63 -15.42
CA ARG A 202 4.81 -12.32 -16.77
C ARG A 202 5.89 -11.80 -17.69
N LEU A 203 6.77 -10.95 -17.16
CA LEU A 203 7.94 -10.44 -17.88
C LEU A 203 8.94 -11.57 -18.18
N ASP A 204 9.23 -12.44 -17.20
CA ASP A 204 10.13 -13.58 -17.37
C ASP A 204 9.58 -14.59 -18.39
N GLN A 205 8.28 -14.85 -18.36
CA GLN A 205 7.62 -15.70 -19.36
C GLN A 205 7.72 -15.11 -20.78
N PHE A 206 7.56 -13.80 -20.92
CA PHE A 206 7.65 -13.16 -22.23
C PHE A 206 9.09 -13.14 -22.76
N LEU A 207 10.06 -12.71 -21.93
CA LEU A 207 11.45 -12.48 -22.34
C LEU A 207 12.22 -13.80 -22.48
N ASN A 208 12.06 -14.69 -21.52
CA ASN A 208 12.90 -15.89 -21.36
C ASN A 208 12.15 -17.20 -21.58
N GLN A 209 10.84 -17.14 -21.86
CA GLN A 209 9.93 -18.30 -21.99
C GLN A 209 9.94 -19.22 -20.75
N ARG A 210 10.16 -18.63 -19.57
CA ARG A 210 10.24 -19.33 -18.28
C ARG A 210 9.03 -19.01 -17.41
N ASN A 211 8.54 -20.03 -16.70
CA ASN A 211 7.42 -19.92 -15.75
C ASN A 211 7.67 -20.70 -14.44
N ASP A 212 8.90 -21.13 -14.23
CA ASP A 212 9.34 -22.01 -13.15
C ASP A 212 9.97 -21.24 -11.96
N ARG A 213 10.20 -19.94 -12.10
CA ARG A 213 10.79 -19.08 -11.05
C ARG A 213 9.72 -18.26 -10.33
N SER A 214 9.83 -18.16 -8.99
CA SER A 214 9.06 -17.18 -8.22
C SER A 214 9.61 -15.77 -8.44
N PRO A 215 8.84 -14.69 -8.13
CA PRO A 215 9.37 -13.33 -8.15
C PRO A 215 10.64 -13.17 -7.31
N ALA A 216 10.70 -13.82 -6.14
CA ALA A 216 11.89 -13.79 -5.27
C ALA A 216 13.11 -14.47 -5.92
N ASP A 217 12.90 -15.60 -6.62
CA ASP A 217 13.99 -16.31 -7.32
C ASP A 217 14.53 -15.47 -8.49
N ILE A 218 13.64 -14.76 -9.22
CA ILE A 218 14.06 -13.86 -10.31
C ILE A 218 14.93 -12.72 -9.75
N LEU A 219 14.51 -12.09 -8.66
CA LEU A 219 15.30 -11.02 -8.03
C LEU A 219 16.63 -11.53 -7.50
N ALA A 220 16.65 -12.64 -6.79
CA ALA A 220 17.88 -13.26 -6.29
C ALA A 220 18.84 -13.66 -7.43
N ALA A 221 18.34 -14.19 -8.54
CA ALA A 221 19.14 -14.52 -9.71
C ALA A 221 19.73 -13.25 -10.35
N ALA A 222 18.96 -12.17 -10.44
CA ALA A 222 19.44 -10.89 -10.95
C ALA A 222 20.57 -10.31 -10.08
N GLU A 223 20.45 -10.37 -8.76
CA GLU A 223 21.49 -9.98 -7.80
C GLU A 223 22.73 -10.85 -7.95
N ALA A 224 22.56 -12.15 -8.17
CA ALA A 224 23.65 -13.09 -8.42
C ALA A 224 24.34 -12.93 -9.79
N GLY A 225 23.84 -12.04 -10.65
CA GLY A 225 24.46 -11.72 -11.94
C GLY A 225 23.85 -12.39 -13.17
N ASP A 226 22.76 -13.14 -13.03
CA ASP A 226 22.04 -13.74 -14.17
C ASP A 226 21.53 -12.64 -15.10
N LEU A 227 22.02 -12.64 -16.36
CA LEU A 227 21.71 -11.60 -17.34
C LEU A 227 20.23 -11.61 -17.77
N GLN A 228 19.61 -12.78 -17.85
CA GLN A 228 18.20 -12.90 -18.20
C GLN A 228 17.30 -12.32 -17.09
N ALA A 229 17.64 -12.65 -15.84
CA ALA A 229 16.91 -12.11 -14.69
C ALA A 229 17.12 -10.59 -14.53
N LYS A 230 18.33 -10.08 -14.80
CA LYS A 230 18.61 -8.63 -14.85
C LYS A 230 17.75 -7.92 -15.89
N GLU A 231 17.60 -8.52 -17.09
CA GLU A 231 16.75 -7.92 -18.13
C GLU A 231 15.30 -7.85 -17.68
N VAL A 232 14.77 -8.88 -17.01
CA VAL A 232 13.42 -8.84 -16.41
C VAL A 232 13.30 -7.67 -15.41
N GLY A 233 14.28 -7.51 -14.53
CA GLY A 233 14.34 -6.39 -13.59
C GLY A 233 14.38 -5.02 -14.28
N ASN A 234 15.18 -4.88 -15.34
CA ASN A 234 15.30 -3.66 -16.13
C ASN A 234 13.97 -3.27 -16.80
N GLN A 235 13.25 -4.26 -17.35
CA GLN A 235 11.92 -4.03 -17.94
C GLN A 235 10.91 -3.59 -16.87
N LEU A 236 10.90 -4.24 -15.71
CA LEU A 236 10.05 -3.82 -14.59
C LEU A 236 10.38 -2.39 -14.15
N ALA A 237 11.66 -2.07 -13.98
CA ALA A 237 12.12 -0.73 -13.59
C ALA A 237 11.73 0.33 -14.63
N GLY A 238 11.79 0.00 -15.92
CA GLY A 238 11.35 0.89 -17.01
C GLY A 238 9.85 1.21 -16.92
N PHE A 239 9.00 0.21 -16.71
CA PHE A 239 7.57 0.42 -16.50
C PHE A 239 7.28 1.20 -15.21
N ALA A 240 7.98 0.89 -14.13
CA ALA A 240 7.80 1.57 -12.84
C ALA A 240 8.20 3.05 -12.92
N GLY A 241 9.38 3.34 -13.49
CA GLY A 241 9.86 4.71 -13.63
C GLY A 241 8.92 5.58 -14.48
N GLN A 242 8.38 5.02 -15.57
CA GLN A 242 7.39 5.72 -16.37
C GLN A 242 6.10 5.97 -15.60
N ALA A 243 5.54 4.94 -14.94
CA ALA A 243 4.32 5.07 -14.16
C ALA A 243 4.46 6.12 -13.04
N PHE A 244 5.57 6.07 -12.30
CA PHE A 244 5.83 7.03 -11.22
C PHE A 244 6.00 8.45 -11.74
N GLY A 245 6.69 8.61 -12.89
CA GLY A 245 6.83 9.90 -13.55
C GLY A 245 5.49 10.46 -14.00
N ASP A 246 4.67 9.66 -14.68
CA ASP A 246 3.34 10.05 -15.14
C ASP A 246 2.44 10.47 -13.95
N PHE A 247 2.40 9.66 -12.89
CA PHE A 247 1.59 9.96 -11.70
C PHE A 247 2.11 11.19 -10.95
N ALA A 248 3.43 11.37 -10.87
CA ALA A 248 4.01 12.57 -10.26
C ALA A 248 3.63 13.83 -11.03
N LEU A 249 3.68 13.80 -12.37
CA LEU A 249 3.27 14.93 -13.21
C LEU A 249 1.76 15.20 -13.12
N MET A 250 0.94 14.17 -13.22
CA MET A 250 -0.53 14.30 -13.14
C MET A 250 -1.01 14.93 -11.83
N ASN A 251 -0.27 14.72 -10.75
CA ASN A 251 -0.64 15.17 -9.41
C ASN A 251 0.23 16.31 -8.88
N MET A 252 1.15 16.85 -9.70
CA MET A 252 2.11 17.88 -9.28
C MET A 252 2.82 17.48 -7.97
N ALA A 253 3.33 16.24 -7.91
CA ALA A 253 3.91 15.66 -6.70
C ALA A 253 5.34 16.21 -6.46
N LEU A 254 5.48 17.52 -6.26
CA LEU A 254 6.75 18.20 -6.05
C LEU A 254 7.39 17.85 -4.70
N GLY A 255 6.60 17.37 -3.74
CA GLY A 255 7.06 16.91 -2.42
C GLY A 255 7.78 15.57 -2.41
N GLY A 256 7.81 14.87 -3.55
CA GLY A 256 8.51 13.61 -3.74
C GLY A 256 7.60 12.42 -4.06
N VAL A 257 8.25 11.34 -4.51
CA VAL A 257 7.67 10.01 -4.72
C VAL A 257 8.32 9.05 -3.72
N TYR A 258 7.47 8.34 -2.95
CA TYR A 258 7.84 7.48 -1.83
C TYR A 258 7.39 6.04 -2.06
#